data_84415e8a6aa09aa1554a3892763d61df
#
_entry.id   84415e8a6aa09aa1554a3892763d61df
#
_cell.length_a   1.000
_cell.length_b   1.000
_cell.length_c   1.000
_cell.angle_alpha   90.00
_cell.angle_beta   90.00
_cell.angle_gamma   90.00
#
_symmetry.space_group_name_H-M   'P 1'
#
loop_
_entity.id
_entity.type
_entity.pdbx_description
1 polymer ?
#
loop_
_entity_poly.entity_id
_entity_poly.type
_entity_poly.pdbx_seq_one_letter_code
_entity_poly.pdbx_strand_id
1 'polypeptide(L)'
;MNNSMSGKKKSGSILSHAVLILFALSALLPLSLVLLNSFKDQKSIVRNPLSWPETWHFSNYAEAWEAANFGRGFINSILLTGTTILIVLFAASLAGYVLAGNRIKGTKFVTVYFMVAMTVPIQLFLFPLYFVMAKLGLLGNVFAVGVILGAVNLPLAIFLMKSFFMNIPRELEESARIDGATTRQLITGIMIPLVRPGLLTVSIIVGIAAWNEFLVTSTFLQGQNSFTATLGFLSLNNTYNTNQGLMMAASVIMIAPLIIFFLIVQKYFIDGLVSGAVKG
;
A
#
# COMPACT_ATOMS: atom_id res chain seq x y z
N MET A 1 29.03 -43.17 -15.23
CA MET A 1 28.45 -42.02 -15.94
C MET A 1 27.63 -41.11 -14.98
N ASN A 2 28.24 -40.51 -13.93
CA ASN A 2 27.44 -39.79 -12.93
C ASN A 2 28.06 -38.42 -12.47
N ASN A 3 28.96 -37.83 -13.26
CA ASN A 3 29.60 -36.55 -12.88
C ASN A 3 29.21 -35.28 -13.70
N SER A 4 28.34 -35.43 -14.72
CA SER A 4 27.99 -34.30 -15.59
C SER A 4 26.76 -33.50 -15.15
N MET A 5 25.92 -34.06 -14.26
CA MET A 5 24.71 -33.34 -13.76
C MET A 5 24.96 -32.40 -12.61
N SER A 6 26.03 -32.58 -11.81
CA SER A 6 26.34 -31.72 -10.67
C SER A 6 26.89 -30.35 -11.08
N GLY A 7 27.62 -30.27 -12.19
CA GLY A 7 28.19 -29.02 -12.69
C GLY A 7 27.17 -28.06 -13.29
N LYS A 8 26.16 -28.56 -13.99
CA LYS A 8 25.08 -27.73 -14.59
C LYS A 8 24.18 -27.08 -13.55
N LYS A 9 23.87 -27.76 -12.42
CA LYS A 9 23.07 -27.18 -11.32
C LYS A 9 23.81 -26.04 -10.61
N LYS A 10 25.13 -26.16 -10.39
CA LYS A 10 25.93 -25.10 -9.76
C LYS A 10 26.10 -23.86 -10.65
N SER A 11 26.28 -24.04 -11.96
CA SER A 11 26.43 -22.93 -12.91
C SER A 11 25.13 -22.13 -13.06
N GLY A 12 23.97 -22.79 -13.15
CA GLY A 12 22.66 -22.12 -13.16
C GLY A 12 22.39 -21.33 -11.87
N SER A 13 22.83 -21.85 -10.72
CA SER A 13 22.71 -21.14 -9.44
C SER A 13 23.57 -19.88 -9.40
N ILE A 14 24.82 -19.92 -9.89
CA ILE A 14 25.74 -18.76 -9.90
C ILE A 14 25.19 -17.66 -10.81
N LEU A 15 24.74 -18.00 -12.02
CA LEU A 15 24.14 -17.04 -12.94
C LEU A 15 22.89 -16.39 -12.35
N SER A 16 22.01 -17.16 -11.71
CA SER A 16 20.80 -16.63 -11.06
C SER A 16 21.16 -15.63 -9.93
N HIS A 17 22.17 -15.97 -9.09
CA HIS A 17 22.62 -15.06 -8.04
C HIS A 17 23.25 -13.79 -8.61
N ALA A 18 24.05 -13.90 -9.67
CA ALA A 18 24.65 -12.74 -10.32
C ALA A 18 23.60 -11.79 -10.88
N VAL A 19 22.56 -12.33 -11.53
CA VAL A 19 21.42 -11.54 -12.04
C VAL A 19 20.65 -10.88 -10.88
N LEU A 20 20.36 -11.61 -9.81
CA LEU A 20 19.67 -11.06 -8.63
C LEU A 20 20.48 -9.95 -7.95
N ILE A 21 21.80 -10.11 -7.82
CA ILE A 21 22.70 -9.09 -7.27
C ILE A 21 22.71 -7.85 -8.16
N LEU A 22 22.76 -8.01 -9.47
CA LEU A 22 22.72 -6.88 -10.42
C LEU A 22 21.41 -6.11 -10.30
N PHE A 23 20.27 -6.79 -10.20
CA PHE A 23 18.98 -6.14 -9.94
C PHE A 23 18.94 -5.45 -8.58
N ALA A 24 19.45 -6.08 -7.54
CA ALA A 24 19.51 -5.48 -6.21
C ALA A 24 20.38 -4.21 -6.20
N LEU A 25 21.55 -4.25 -6.83
CA LEU A 25 22.44 -3.08 -6.96
C LEU A 25 21.78 -1.96 -7.77
N SER A 26 21.11 -2.29 -8.88
CA SER A 26 20.41 -1.29 -9.70
C SER A 26 19.27 -0.59 -8.93
N ALA A 27 18.59 -1.29 -8.01
CA ALA A 27 17.54 -0.72 -7.17
C ALA A 27 18.10 0.06 -5.97
N LEU A 28 19.20 -0.40 -5.36
CA LEU A 28 19.78 0.24 -4.19
C LEU A 28 20.61 1.48 -4.53
N LEU A 29 21.20 1.55 -5.74
CA LEU A 29 22.04 2.67 -6.16
C LEU A 29 21.31 4.01 -6.09
N PRO A 30 20.11 4.23 -6.69
CA PRO A 30 19.42 5.50 -6.58
C PRO A 30 19.03 5.84 -5.12
N LEU A 31 18.66 4.85 -4.32
CA LEU A 31 18.32 5.08 -2.90
C LEU A 31 19.55 5.50 -2.10
N SER A 32 20.72 4.88 -2.36
CA SER A 32 21.97 5.27 -1.71
C SER A 32 22.41 6.67 -2.10
N LEU A 33 22.17 7.09 -3.36
CA LEU A 33 22.44 8.46 -3.78
C LEU A 33 21.51 9.48 -3.11
N VAL A 34 20.24 9.18 -2.97
CA VAL A 34 19.31 10.05 -2.22
C VAL A 34 19.78 10.17 -0.77
N LEU A 35 20.13 9.06 -0.13
CA LEU A 35 20.64 9.06 1.25
C LEU A 35 21.95 9.84 1.37
N LEU A 36 22.91 9.67 0.44
CA LEU A 36 24.17 10.38 0.44
C LEU A 36 23.95 11.90 0.28
N ASN A 37 23.12 12.29 -0.68
CA ASN A 37 22.86 13.68 -0.99
C ASN A 37 21.97 14.38 0.07
N SER A 38 21.24 13.65 0.89
CA SER A 38 20.47 14.22 1.99
C SER A 38 21.32 14.91 3.05
N PHE A 39 22.61 14.58 3.12
CA PHE A 39 23.58 15.19 4.04
C PHE A 39 24.39 16.32 3.40
N LYS A 40 24.14 16.70 2.15
CA LYS A 40 24.90 17.75 1.44
C LYS A 40 24.12 19.06 1.36
N ASP A 41 24.87 20.14 1.19
CA ASP A 41 24.30 21.41 0.75
C ASP A 41 24.02 21.42 -0.76
N GLN A 42 23.20 22.34 -1.21
CA GLN A 42 22.78 22.44 -2.60
C GLN A 42 23.96 22.58 -3.57
N LYS A 43 24.99 23.39 -3.21
CA LYS A 43 26.16 23.63 -4.07
C LYS A 43 26.95 22.35 -4.32
N SER A 44 27.16 21.56 -3.27
CA SER A 44 27.86 20.27 -3.35
C SER A 44 27.10 19.26 -4.18
N ILE A 45 25.77 19.20 -4.10
CA ILE A 45 24.93 18.31 -4.90
C ILE A 45 25.03 18.69 -6.39
N VAL A 46 24.87 19.97 -6.72
CA VAL A 46 24.95 20.44 -8.11
C VAL A 46 26.35 20.24 -8.71
N ARG A 47 27.39 20.43 -7.91
CA ARG A 47 28.78 20.24 -8.34
C ARG A 47 29.14 18.79 -8.63
N ASN A 48 28.80 17.90 -7.71
CA ASN A 48 29.06 16.46 -7.86
C ASN A 48 28.11 15.64 -6.96
N PRO A 49 27.00 15.12 -7.48
CA PRO A 49 26.04 14.32 -6.71
C PRO A 49 26.61 12.98 -6.23
N LEU A 50 27.70 12.49 -6.86
CA LEU A 50 28.31 11.19 -6.54
C LEU A 50 29.42 11.29 -5.47
N SER A 51 29.90 12.51 -5.17
CA SER A 51 30.97 12.68 -4.15
C SER A 51 30.45 12.40 -2.74
N TRP A 52 31.35 12.03 -1.83
CA TRP A 52 31.06 12.04 -0.41
C TRP A 52 30.85 13.48 0.10
N PRO A 53 30.03 13.69 1.15
CA PRO A 53 29.87 15.01 1.76
C PRO A 53 31.22 15.50 2.33
N GLU A 54 31.64 16.70 1.96
CA GLU A 54 32.79 17.39 2.59
C GLU A 54 32.41 17.85 4.01
N THR A 55 31.16 18.29 4.16
CA THR A 55 30.51 18.64 5.43
C THR A 55 29.18 17.93 5.54
N TRP A 56 28.87 17.39 6.73
CA TRP A 56 27.65 16.65 6.98
C TRP A 56 26.54 17.57 7.51
N HIS A 57 25.54 17.85 6.70
CA HIS A 57 24.43 18.73 7.01
C HIS A 57 23.23 17.94 7.60
N PHE A 58 23.34 17.58 8.88
CA PHE A 58 22.21 16.91 9.57
C PHE A 58 21.01 17.84 9.77
N SER A 59 21.22 19.16 9.71
CA SER A 59 20.15 20.17 9.79
C SER A 59 19.08 19.98 8.70
N ASN A 60 19.47 19.44 7.51
CA ASN A 60 18.53 19.16 6.43
C ASN A 60 17.33 18.32 6.90
N TYR A 61 17.55 17.37 7.81
CA TYR A 61 16.49 16.52 8.34
C TYR A 61 15.52 17.26 9.26
N ALA A 62 16.04 18.10 10.15
CA ALA A 62 15.21 18.93 11.03
C ALA A 62 14.41 19.95 10.23
N GLU A 63 15.06 20.63 9.30
CA GLU A 63 14.43 21.60 8.40
C GLU A 63 13.36 20.94 7.53
N ALA A 64 13.64 19.76 6.95
CA ALA A 64 12.67 19.00 6.16
C ALA A 64 11.47 18.55 6.99
N TRP A 65 11.72 18.11 8.23
CA TRP A 65 10.65 17.69 9.14
C TRP A 65 9.66 18.82 9.45
N GLU A 66 10.19 20.01 9.73
CA GLU A 66 9.37 21.18 10.02
C GLU A 66 8.69 21.73 8.77
N ALA A 67 9.45 21.92 7.68
CA ALA A 67 8.93 22.51 6.45
C ALA A 67 7.82 21.69 5.79
N ALA A 68 7.91 20.35 5.84
CA ALA A 68 6.86 19.43 5.33
C ALA A 68 5.78 19.14 6.39
N ASN A 69 5.91 19.67 7.62
CA ASN A 69 5.03 19.32 8.74
C ASN A 69 4.85 17.80 8.93
N PHE A 70 5.95 17.04 8.85
CA PHE A 70 5.90 15.57 8.86
C PHE A 70 5.27 15.00 10.13
N GLY A 71 5.43 15.64 11.29
CA GLY A 71 4.80 15.18 12.52
C GLY A 71 3.29 15.01 12.37
N ARG A 72 2.62 16.04 11.85
CA ARG A 72 1.18 16.01 11.58
C ARG A 72 0.86 15.14 10.36
N GLY A 73 1.68 15.24 9.33
CA GLY A 73 1.53 14.48 8.08
C GLY A 73 1.51 12.98 8.30
N PHE A 74 2.39 12.43 9.13
CA PHE A 74 2.40 10.99 9.46
C PHE A 74 1.17 10.56 10.24
N ILE A 75 0.70 11.37 11.21
CA ILE A 75 -0.54 11.07 11.93
C ILE A 75 -1.71 11.01 10.94
N ASN A 76 -1.82 11.99 10.06
CA ASN A 76 -2.87 12.03 9.05
C ASN A 76 -2.77 10.84 8.07
N SER A 77 -1.56 10.46 7.65
CA SER A 77 -1.34 9.28 6.80
C SER A 77 -1.77 7.98 7.48
N ILE A 78 -1.46 7.82 8.78
CA ILE A 78 -1.88 6.65 9.56
C ILE A 78 -3.41 6.62 9.70
N LEU A 79 -4.04 7.75 10.01
CA LEU A 79 -5.50 7.85 10.13
C LEU A 79 -6.20 7.58 8.80
N LEU A 80 -5.71 8.16 7.71
CA LEU A 80 -6.22 7.92 6.35
C LEU A 80 -6.14 6.44 5.98
N THR A 81 -4.93 5.89 6.06
CA THR A 81 -4.66 4.50 5.70
C THR A 81 -5.43 3.54 6.58
N GLY A 82 -5.45 3.77 7.89
CA GLY A 82 -6.21 2.95 8.84
C GLY A 82 -7.71 2.95 8.57
N THR A 83 -8.28 4.14 8.31
CA THR A 83 -9.70 4.27 7.93
C THR A 83 -10.00 3.51 6.64
N THR A 84 -9.17 3.68 5.62
CA THR A 84 -9.30 2.99 4.33
C THR A 84 -9.27 1.47 4.51
N ILE A 85 -8.27 0.95 5.23
CA ILE A 85 -8.12 -0.49 5.49
C ILE A 85 -9.34 -1.03 6.24
N LEU A 86 -9.79 -0.38 7.31
CA LEU A 86 -10.92 -0.86 8.12
C LEU A 86 -12.20 -0.97 7.30
N ILE A 87 -12.52 0.06 6.50
CA ILE A 87 -13.70 0.06 5.63
C ILE A 87 -13.60 -1.05 4.60
N VAL A 88 -12.44 -1.16 3.94
CA VAL A 88 -12.23 -2.18 2.89
C VAL A 88 -12.30 -3.58 3.47
N LEU A 89 -11.62 -3.87 4.57
CA LEU A 89 -11.63 -5.20 5.18
C LEU A 89 -13.04 -5.61 5.61
N PHE A 90 -13.77 -4.70 6.24
CA PHE A 90 -15.14 -4.97 6.66
C PHE A 90 -16.04 -5.28 5.46
N ALA A 91 -16.10 -4.38 4.48
CA ALA A 91 -16.99 -4.52 3.33
C ALA A 91 -16.57 -5.66 2.38
N ALA A 92 -15.27 -5.79 2.10
CA ALA A 92 -14.75 -6.82 1.19
C ALA A 92 -14.85 -8.22 1.79
N SER A 93 -14.70 -8.39 3.11
CA SER A 93 -14.87 -9.70 3.75
C SER A 93 -16.31 -10.17 3.64
N LEU A 94 -17.28 -9.32 3.93
CA LEU A 94 -18.70 -9.69 3.86
C LEU A 94 -19.12 -9.97 2.40
N ALA A 95 -18.78 -9.07 1.48
CA ALA A 95 -19.09 -9.23 0.06
C ALA A 95 -18.38 -10.45 -0.54
N GLY A 96 -17.09 -10.62 -0.25
CA GLY A 96 -16.28 -11.76 -0.71
C GLY A 96 -16.84 -13.09 -0.25
N TYR A 97 -17.24 -13.20 1.03
CA TYR A 97 -17.89 -14.40 1.58
C TYR A 97 -19.19 -14.74 0.85
N VAL A 98 -20.07 -13.74 0.63
CA VAL A 98 -21.34 -13.94 -0.05
C VAL A 98 -21.13 -14.37 -1.50
N LEU A 99 -20.21 -13.72 -2.22
CA LEU A 99 -19.94 -13.98 -3.63
C LEU A 99 -19.19 -15.30 -3.84
N ALA A 100 -18.33 -15.71 -2.92
CA ALA A 100 -17.61 -17.00 -3.01
C ALA A 100 -18.56 -18.19 -2.94
N GLY A 101 -19.58 -18.13 -2.09
CA GLY A 101 -20.56 -19.21 -1.90
C GLY A 101 -21.72 -19.19 -2.89
N ASN A 102 -21.78 -18.26 -3.84
CA ASN A 102 -22.94 -18.05 -4.72
C ASN A 102 -24.26 -17.91 -3.93
N ARG A 103 -24.21 -17.26 -2.77
CA ARG A 103 -25.34 -17.19 -1.79
C ARG A 103 -26.46 -16.22 -2.19
N ILE A 104 -26.25 -15.48 -3.26
CA ILE A 104 -27.26 -14.54 -3.82
C ILE A 104 -27.55 -14.86 -5.28
N LYS A 105 -28.79 -14.64 -5.69
CA LYS A 105 -29.16 -14.66 -7.11
C LYS A 105 -28.41 -13.56 -7.85
N GLY A 106 -27.80 -13.86 -8.99
CA GLY A 106 -27.07 -12.87 -9.78
C GLY A 106 -25.61 -12.64 -9.34
N THR A 107 -25.00 -13.55 -8.58
CA THR A 107 -23.56 -13.47 -8.17
C THR A 107 -22.63 -13.18 -9.36
N LYS A 108 -22.89 -13.77 -10.52
CA LYS A 108 -22.11 -13.49 -11.75
C LYS A 108 -22.20 -12.04 -12.18
N PHE A 109 -23.41 -11.47 -12.18
CA PHE A 109 -23.64 -10.07 -12.54
C PHE A 109 -22.94 -9.13 -11.56
N VAL A 110 -23.09 -9.35 -10.25
CA VAL A 110 -22.42 -8.55 -9.21
C VAL A 110 -20.91 -8.66 -9.34
N THR A 111 -20.37 -9.85 -9.62
CA THR A 111 -18.92 -10.02 -9.84
C THR A 111 -18.45 -9.21 -11.05
N VAL A 112 -19.17 -9.29 -12.18
CA VAL A 112 -18.84 -8.51 -13.40
C VAL A 112 -18.95 -7.00 -13.11
N TYR A 113 -19.98 -6.56 -12.38
CA TYR A 113 -20.12 -5.16 -11.98
C TYR A 113 -18.87 -4.66 -11.24
N PHE A 114 -18.36 -5.38 -10.24
CA PHE A 114 -17.12 -4.98 -9.54
C PHE A 114 -15.89 -5.05 -10.45
N MET A 115 -15.82 -6.02 -11.38
CA MET A 115 -14.73 -6.05 -12.37
C MET A 115 -14.74 -4.82 -13.28
N VAL A 116 -15.91 -4.40 -13.75
CA VAL A 116 -16.06 -3.18 -14.55
C VAL A 116 -15.74 -1.94 -13.71
N ALA A 117 -16.18 -1.90 -12.46
CA ALA A 117 -15.88 -0.79 -11.56
C ALA A 117 -14.38 -0.55 -11.35
N MET A 118 -13.55 -1.61 -11.40
CA MET A 118 -12.08 -1.48 -11.33
C MET A 118 -11.47 -0.75 -12.53
N THR A 119 -12.15 -0.73 -13.68
CA THR A 119 -11.64 -0.07 -14.89
C THR A 119 -11.97 1.41 -14.95
N VAL A 120 -12.87 1.87 -14.09
CA VAL A 120 -13.30 3.28 -14.08
C VAL A 120 -12.30 4.13 -13.30
N PRO A 121 -11.64 5.10 -13.96
CA PRO A 121 -10.64 5.93 -13.30
C PRO A 121 -11.30 6.91 -12.33
N ILE A 122 -10.76 7.01 -11.12
CA ILE A 122 -11.25 7.93 -10.07
C ILE A 122 -11.25 9.38 -10.53
N GLN A 123 -10.38 9.74 -11.48
CA GLN A 123 -10.25 11.08 -12.04
C GLN A 123 -11.57 11.64 -12.57
N LEU A 124 -12.43 10.77 -13.11
CA LEU A 124 -13.75 11.16 -13.64
C LEU A 124 -14.69 11.65 -12.52
N PHE A 125 -14.47 11.19 -11.30
CA PHE A 125 -15.32 11.51 -10.16
C PHE A 125 -14.78 12.64 -9.29
N LEU A 126 -13.55 13.12 -9.50
CA LEU A 126 -12.95 14.14 -8.64
C LEU A 126 -13.80 15.39 -8.53
N PHE A 127 -14.28 15.92 -9.65
CA PHE A 127 -15.10 17.14 -9.65
C PHE A 127 -16.48 16.95 -8.96
N PRO A 128 -17.27 15.93 -9.31
CA PRO A 128 -18.54 15.68 -8.60
C PRO A 128 -18.34 15.41 -7.10
N LEU A 129 -17.31 14.63 -6.73
CA LEU A 129 -16.99 14.34 -5.33
C LEU A 129 -16.55 15.61 -4.59
N TYR A 130 -15.75 16.47 -5.23
CA TYR A 130 -15.35 17.74 -4.63
C TYR A 130 -16.58 18.59 -4.26
N PHE A 131 -17.54 18.69 -5.17
CA PHE A 131 -18.77 19.45 -4.93
C PHE A 131 -19.59 18.87 -3.77
N VAL A 132 -19.70 17.54 -3.69
CA VAL A 132 -20.38 16.88 -2.57
C VAL A 132 -19.63 17.10 -1.26
N MET A 133 -18.31 16.92 -1.23
CA MET A 133 -17.47 17.13 -0.07
C MET A 133 -17.53 18.58 0.44
N ALA A 134 -17.52 19.55 -0.50
CA ALA A 134 -17.66 20.96 -0.18
C ALA A 134 -19.03 21.28 0.44
N LYS A 135 -20.11 20.77 -0.16
CA LYS A 135 -21.49 20.96 0.37
C LYS A 135 -21.68 20.36 1.76
N LEU A 136 -21.02 19.23 2.04
CA LEU A 136 -21.10 18.56 3.33
C LEU A 136 -20.12 19.14 4.37
N GLY A 137 -19.28 20.11 3.99
CA GLY A 137 -18.24 20.66 4.88
C GLY A 137 -17.16 19.66 5.23
N LEU A 138 -16.89 18.69 4.35
CA LEU A 138 -15.95 17.59 4.59
C LEU A 138 -14.59 17.80 3.90
N LEU A 139 -14.36 18.93 3.23
CA LEU A 139 -13.03 19.28 2.71
C LEU A 139 -12.05 19.42 3.88
N GLY A 140 -10.83 18.89 3.70
CA GLY A 140 -9.83 18.85 4.75
C GLY A 140 -10.03 17.72 5.79
N ASN A 141 -11.10 16.92 5.67
CA ASN A 141 -11.36 15.83 6.61
C ASN A 141 -10.69 14.53 6.16
N VAL A 142 -9.67 14.10 6.90
CA VAL A 142 -8.87 12.90 6.60
C VAL A 142 -9.71 11.62 6.60
N PHE A 143 -10.68 11.50 7.50
CA PHE A 143 -11.56 10.32 7.57
C PHE A 143 -12.49 10.23 6.37
N ALA A 144 -13.05 11.37 5.93
CA ALA A 144 -13.91 11.42 4.75
C ALA A 144 -13.14 11.03 3.48
N VAL A 145 -11.88 11.47 3.35
CA VAL A 145 -10.99 11.04 2.27
C VAL A 145 -10.68 9.53 2.38
N GLY A 146 -10.48 9.01 3.59
CA GLY A 146 -10.31 7.58 3.83
C GLY A 146 -11.52 6.74 3.38
N VAL A 147 -12.74 7.27 3.51
CA VAL A 147 -13.97 6.62 2.96
C VAL A 147 -13.95 6.59 1.44
N ILE A 148 -13.57 7.69 0.79
CA ILE A 148 -13.43 7.73 -0.69
C ILE A 148 -12.41 6.70 -1.15
N LEU A 149 -11.24 6.65 -0.54
CA LEU A 149 -10.19 5.67 -0.88
C LEU A 149 -10.65 4.24 -0.59
N GLY A 150 -11.43 4.04 0.47
CA GLY A 150 -12.08 2.78 0.76
C GLY A 150 -12.97 2.32 -0.39
N ALA A 151 -13.84 3.20 -0.89
CA ALA A 151 -14.71 2.90 -2.02
C ALA A 151 -13.92 2.57 -3.30
N VAL A 152 -12.85 3.31 -3.58
CA VAL A 152 -11.98 3.09 -4.76
C VAL A 152 -11.28 1.72 -4.72
N ASN A 153 -10.80 1.31 -3.55
CA ASN A 153 -10.06 0.05 -3.39
C ASN A 153 -10.98 -1.16 -3.17
N LEU A 154 -12.27 -0.93 -2.89
CA LEU A 154 -13.21 -1.98 -2.53
C LEU A 154 -13.40 -3.05 -3.63
N PRO A 155 -13.53 -2.72 -4.93
CA PRO A 155 -13.74 -3.72 -5.98
C PRO A 155 -12.61 -4.75 -6.04
N LEU A 156 -11.35 -4.32 -6.04
CA LEU A 156 -10.19 -5.21 -6.02
C LEU A 156 -10.16 -6.08 -4.76
N ALA A 157 -10.41 -5.46 -3.60
CA ALA A 157 -10.41 -6.16 -2.32
C ALA A 157 -11.51 -7.23 -2.24
N ILE A 158 -12.71 -6.96 -2.78
CA ILE A 158 -13.80 -7.95 -2.87
C ILE A 158 -13.37 -9.13 -3.74
N PHE A 159 -12.72 -8.87 -4.88
CA PHE A 159 -12.25 -9.91 -5.78
C PHE A 159 -11.20 -10.80 -5.08
N LEU A 160 -10.24 -10.20 -4.40
CA LEU A 160 -9.23 -10.93 -3.64
C LEU A 160 -9.86 -11.74 -2.50
N MET A 161 -10.70 -11.13 -1.67
CA MET A 161 -11.36 -11.82 -0.56
C MET A 161 -12.26 -12.96 -1.05
N LYS A 162 -13.00 -12.77 -2.15
CA LYS A 162 -13.74 -13.84 -2.80
C LYS A 162 -12.86 -15.04 -3.12
N SER A 163 -11.67 -14.79 -3.71
CA SER A 163 -10.72 -15.87 -4.06
C SER A 163 -10.24 -16.62 -2.81
N PHE A 164 -9.93 -15.90 -1.72
CA PHE A 164 -9.55 -16.56 -0.46
C PHE A 164 -10.67 -17.39 0.15
N PHE A 165 -11.91 -16.92 0.13
CA PHE A 165 -13.06 -17.69 0.62
C PHE A 165 -13.39 -18.91 -0.26
N MET A 166 -13.14 -18.84 -1.56
CA MET A 166 -13.34 -19.98 -2.47
C MET A 166 -12.38 -21.15 -2.21
N ASN A 167 -11.24 -20.88 -1.56
CA ASN A 167 -10.27 -21.93 -1.20
C ASN A 167 -10.64 -22.67 0.09
N ILE A 168 -11.67 -22.24 0.83
CA ILE A 168 -12.14 -22.91 2.03
C ILE A 168 -13.05 -24.08 1.62
N PRO A 169 -12.80 -25.32 2.12
CA PRO A 169 -13.70 -26.46 1.90
C PRO A 169 -15.12 -26.15 2.41
N ARG A 170 -16.13 -26.49 1.62
CA ARG A 170 -17.55 -26.27 1.97
C ARG A 170 -18.00 -27.09 3.16
N GLU A 171 -17.40 -28.24 3.35
CA GLU A 171 -17.67 -29.17 4.44
C GLU A 171 -17.51 -28.51 5.83
N LEU A 172 -16.58 -27.56 5.95
CA LEU A 172 -16.40 -26.80 7.21
C LEU A 172 -17.60 -25.90 7.51
N GLU A 173 -18.18 -25.26 6.50
CA GLU A 173 -19.40 -24.46 6.66
C GLU A 173 -20.61 -25.35 6.98
N GLU A 174 -20.75 -26.46 6.26
CA GLU A 174 -21.85 -27.40 6.42
C GLU A 174 -21.83 -28.04 7.82
N SER A 175 -20.68 -28.52 8.28
CA SER A 175 -20.51 -29.08 9.62
C SER A 175 -20.89 -28.06 10.72
N ALA A 176 -20.41 -26.85 10.61
CA ALA A 176 -20.75 -25.80 11.58
C ALA A 176 -22.25 -25.48 11.61
N ARG A 177 -22.93 -25.55 10.45
CA ARG A 177 -24.39 -25.37 10.39
C ARG A 177 -25.14 -26.54 10.99
N ILE A 178 -24.65 -27.77 10.83
CA ILE A 178 -25.21 -28.94 11.49
C ILE A 178 -25.07 -28.84 13.02
N ASP A 179 -23.94 -28.32 13.50
CA ASP A 179 -23.68 -28.03 14.92
C ASP A 179 -24.50 -26.84 15.47
N GLY A 180 -25.39 -26.24 14.67
CA GLY A 180 -26.28 -25.17 15.06
C GLY A 180 -25.66 -23.77 15.09
N ALA A 181 -24.49 -23.56 14.46
CA ALA A 181 -23.87 -22.24 14.40
C ALA A 181 -24.75 -21.25 13.60
N THR A 182 -25.01 -20.11 14.20
CA THR A 182 -25.63 -18.98 13.50
C THR A 182 -24.70 -18.42 12.43
N THR A 183 -25.24 -17.75 11.40
CA THR A 183 -24.44 -17.13 10.36
C THR A 183 -23.36 -16.17 10.91
N ARG A 184 -23.66 -15.44 11.98
CA ARG A 184 -22.69 -14.56 12.65
C ARG A 184 -21.53 -15.38 13.25
N GLN A 185 -21.85 -16.42 14.01
CA GLN A 185 -20.84 -17.31 14.62
C GLN A 185 -19.99 -17.99 13.56
N LEU A 186 -20.59 -18.45 12.46
CA LEU A 186 -19.90 -19.02 11.32
C LEU A 186 -18.91 -18.03 10.71
N ILE A 187 -19.37 -16.79 10.39
CA ILE A 187 -18.51 -15.79 9.77
C ILE A 187 -17.37 -15.38 10.70
N THR A 188 -17.70 -14.97 11.94
CA THR A 188 -16.70 -14.39 12.86
C THR A 188 -15.83 -15.43 13.54
N GLY A 189 -16.37 -16.63 13.83
CA GLY A 189 -15.66 -17.69 14.56
C GLY A 189 -14.89 -18.66 13.68
N ILE A 190 -15.30 -18.83 12.43
CA ILE A 190 -14.72 -19.85 11.55
C ILE A 190 -14.16 -19.22 10.28
N MET A 191 -14.99 -18.53 9.48
CA MET A 191 -14.59 -18.07 8.15
C MET A 191 -13.54 -16.97 8.18
N ILE A 192 -13.73 -15.93 9.00
CA ILE A 192 -12.76 -14.82 9.14
C ILE A 192 -11.39 -15.30 9.66
N PRO A 193 -11.31 -16.16 10.70
CA PRO A 193 -10.04 -16.74 11.13
C PRO A 193 -9.32 -17.54 10.04
N LEU A 194 -10.05 -18.32 9.25
CA LEU A 194 -9.46 -19.11 8.15
C LEU A 194 -8.91 -18.27 7.00
N VAL A 195 -9.50 -17.09 6.72
CA VAL A 195 -9.02 -16.18 5.69
C VAL A 195 -8.06 -15.09 6.22
N ARG A 196 -7.52 -15.23 7.43
CA ARG A 196 -6.53 -14.27 7.97
C ARG A 196 -5.38 -13.95 7.01
N PRO A 197 -4.78 -14.92 6.28
CA PRO A 197 -3.75 -14.60 5.28
C PRO A 197 -4.27 -13.66 4.18
N GLY A 198 -5.52 -13.86 3.74
CA GLY A 198 -6.19 -12.99 2.77
C GLY A 198 -6.43 -11.58 3.31
N LEU A 199 -6.89 -11.48 4.56
CA LEU A 199 -7.07 -10.18 5.23
C LEU A 199 -5.75 -9.41 5.32
N LEU A 200 -4.65 -10.07 5.68
CA LEU A 200 -3.33 -9.47 5.71
C LEU A 200 -2.88 -9.01 4.31
N THR A 201 -3.06 -9.85 3.30
CA THR A 201 -2.71 -9.51 1.91
C THR A 201 -3.48 -8.28 1.43
N VAL A 202 -4.79 -8.24 1.65
CA VAL A 202 -5.64 -7.09 1.29
C VAL A 202 -5.23 -5.84 2.07
N SER A 203 -4.95 -5.97 3.39
CA SER A 203 -4.49 -4.86 4.22
C SER A 203 -3.19 -4.25 3.70
N ILE A 204 -2.24 -5.08 3.27
CA ILE A 204 -0.96 -4.61 2.73
C ILE A 204 -1.16 -3.89 1.40
N ILE A 205 -1.91 -4.49 0.47
CA ILE A 205 -2.15 -3.90 -0.85
C ILE A 205 -2.87 -2.55 -0.72
N VAL A 206 -3.96 -2.52 0.03
CA VAL A 206 -4.77 -1.31 0.25
C VAL A 206 -4.00 -0.28 1.08
N GLY A 207 -3.24 -0.74 2.08
CA GLY A 207 -2.42 0.13 2.93
C GLY A 207 -1.34 0.86 2.14
N ILE A 208 -0.60 0.15 1.28
CA ILE A 208 0.42 0.77 0.41
C ILE A 208 -0.25 1.73 -0.59
N ALA A 209 -1.38 1.36 -1.18
CA ALA A 209 -2.11 2.23 -2.11
C ALA A 209 -2.57 3.52 -1.43
N ALA A 210 -3.17 3.43 -0.23
CA ALA A 210 -3.67 4.58 0.51
C ALA A 210 -2.53 5.46 1.06
N TRP A 211 -1.41 4.87 1.50
CA TRP A 211 -0.24 5.61 1.99
C TRP A 211 0.40 6.47 0.90
N ASN A 212 0.53 5.93 -0.32
CA ASN A 212 1.14 6.61 -1.44
C ASN A 212 0.16 7.47 -2.24
N GLU A 213 -1.11 7.50 -1.82
CA GLU A 213 -2.13 8.23 -2.57
C GLU A 213 -1.87 9.74 -2.51
N PHE A 214 -1.88 10.37 -3.68
CA PHE A 214 -1.62 11.80 -3.84
C PHE A 214 -2.79 12.55 -4.48
N LEU A 215 -3.40 11.98 -5.53
CA LEU A 215 -4.35 12.70 -6.36
C LEU A 215 -5.64 13.06 -5.60
N VAL A 216 -6.21 12.08 -4.91
CA VAL A 216 -7.42 12.28 -4.09
C VAL A 216 -7.10 13.15 -2.87
N THR A 217 -5.94 12.88 -2.22
CA THR A 217 -5.54 13.67 -1.06
C THR A 217 -5.27 15.13 -1.42
N SER A 218 -4.58 15.43 -2.52
CA SER A 218 -4.34 16.81 -2.97
C SER A 218 -5.60 17.54 -3.39
N THR A 219 -6.63 16.80 -3.86
CA THR A 219 -7.91 17.37 -4.25
C THR A 219 -8.77 17.74 -3.05
N PHE A 220 -8.82 16.89 -2.02
CA PHE A 220 -9.80 17.02 -0.94
C PHE A 220 -9.22 17.52 0.38
N LEU A 221 -7.92 17.34 0.65
CA LEU A 221 -7.28 17.84 1.86
C LEU A 221 -6.81 19.28 1.64
N GLN A 222 -7.37 20.20 2.39
CA GLN A 222 -7.09 21.63 2.30
C GLN A 222 -6.47 22.15 3.60
N GLY A 223 -5.41 22.94 3.46
CA GLY A 223 -4.65 23.46 4.60
C GLY A 223 -3.62 22.47 5.15
N GLN A 224 -2.45 22.99 5.53
CA GLN A 224 -1.29 22.19 5.97
C GLN A 224 -1.60 21.22 7.13
N ASN A 225 -2.57 21.56 7.98
CA ASN A 225 -2.96 20.71 9.11
C ASN A 225 -3.65 19.41 8.69
N SER A 226 -4.22 19.35 7.49
CA SER A 226 -4.88 18.14 6.95
C SER A 226 -3.98 17.32 6.04
N PHE A 227 -2.82 17.83 5.65
CA PHE A 227 -1.94 17.16 4.71
C PHE A 227 -1.45 15.80 5.26
N THR A 228 -1.39 14.82 4.39
CA THR A 228 -0.66 13.57 4.61
C THR A 228 0.84 13.81 4.48
N ALA A 229 1.68 12.87 4.93
CA ALA A 229 3.12 12.95 4.75
C ALA A 229 3.52 13.10 3.27
N THR A 230 2.84 12.36 2.38
CA THR A 230 3.02 12.45 0.92
C THR A 230 2.71 13.84 0.39
N LEU A 231 1.60 14.42 0.83
CA LEU A 231 1.19 15.76 0.40
C LEU A 231 2.10 16.84 1.00
N GLY A 232 2.52 16.69 2.26
CA GLY A 232 3.51 17.56 2.91
C GLY A 232 4.86 17.55 2.18
N PHE A 233 5.37 16.37 1.82
CA PHE A 233 6.57 16.24 1.01
C PHE A 233 6.46 16.96 -0.33
N LEU A 234 5.36 16.74 -1.06
CA LEU A 234 5.16 17.36 -2.38
C LEU A 234 4.96 18.88 -2.31
N SER A 235 4.46 19.40 -1.19
CA SER A 235 4.32 20.84 -0.98
C SER A 235 5.68 21.57 -0.91
N LEU A 236 6.75 20.88 -0.54
CA LEU A 236 8.11 21.43 -0.53
C LEU A 236 8.60 21.82 -1.93
N ASN A 237 8.14 21.11 -2.97
CA ASN A 237 8.56 21.35 -4.36
C ASN A 237 7.96 22.62 -4.98
N ASN A 238 7.00 23.26 -4.32
CA ASN A 238 6.33 24.47 -4.83
C ASN A 238 7.07 25.78 -4.45
N THR A 239 8.18 25.70 -3.73
CA THR A 239 8.95 26.84 -3.31
C THR A 239 10.08 27.09 -4.30
N TYR A 240 10.10 28.24 -4.97
CA TYR A 240 11.05 28.64 -6.03
C TYR A 240 12.56 28.57 -5.67
N ASN A 241 12.91 28.20 -4.45
CA ASN A 241 14.27 28.05 -3.94
C ASN A 241 14.45 26.75 -3.16
N THR A 242 14.06 25.64 -3.75
CA THR A 242 14.11 24.35 -3.06
C THR A 242 15.55 23.90 -2.86
N ASN A 243 16.01 23.89 -1.62
CA ASN A 243 17.29 23.28 -1.25
C ASN A 243 17.22 21.76 -1.56
N GLN A 244 18.03 21.30 -2.53
CA GLN A 244 18.03 19.90 -2.96
C GLN A 244 18.40 18.95 -1.82
N GLY A 245 19.31 19.36 -0.92
CA GLY A 245 19.67 18.56 0.26
C GLY A 245 18.49 18.35 1.20
N LEU A 246 17.68 19.39 1.41
CA LEU A 246 16.44 19.34 2.16
C LEU A 246 15.42 18.38 1.49
N MET A 247 15.26 18.47 0.18
CA MET A 247 14.36 17.56 -0.58
C MET A 247 14.82 16.11 -0.49
N MET A 248 16.12 15.84 -0.58
CA MET A 248 16.67 14.49 -0.40
C MET A 248 16.44 13.99 1.02
N ALA A 249 16.65 14.82 2.05
CA ALA A 249 16.37 14.47 3.43
C ALA A 249 14.86 14.19 3.65
N ALA A 250 13.98 15.01 3.09
CA ALA A 250 12.54 14.78 3.12
C ALA A 250 12.15 13.45 2.44
N SER A 251 12.80 13.11 1.33
CA SER A 251 12.59 11.82 0.64
C SER A 251 12.97 10.64 1.54
N VAL A 252 14.12 10.73 2.24
CA VAL A 252 14.56 9.68 3.18
C VAL A 252 13.56 9.54 4.33
N ILE A 253 13.11 10.65 4.92
CA ILE A 253 12.11 10.65 6.01
C ILE A 253 10.81 9.96 5.54
N MET A 254 10.36 10.26 4.32
CA MET A 254 9.11 9.75 3.78
C MET A 254 9.18 8.25 3.44
N ILE A 255 10.34 7.78 2.93
CA ILE A 255 10.53 6.37 2.55
C ILE A 255 10.76 5.48 3.77
N ALA A 256 11.39 6.00 4.84
CA ALA A 256 11.78 5.22 6.01
C ALA A 256 10.64 4.40 6.64
N PRO A 257 9.42 4.93 6.88
CA PRO A 257 8.32 4.15 7.42
C PRO A 257 7.90 2.98 6.51
N LEU A 258 7.93 3.18 5.18
CA LEU A 258 7.59 2.12 4.21
C LEU A 258 8.62 1.00 4.22
N ILE A 259 9.91 1.33 4.31
CA ILE A 259 10.98 0.34 4.42
C ILE A 259 10.82 -0.46 5.72
N ILE A 260 10.61 0.22 6.85
CA ILE A 260 10.40 -0.43 8.16
C ILE A 260 9.17 -1.35 8.10
N PHE A 261 8.06 -0.84 7.57
CA PHE A 261 6.84 -1.63 7.38
C PHE A 261 7.11 -2.87 6.51
N PHE A 262 7.77 -2.72 5.36
CA PHE A 262 8.11 -3.82 4.48
C PHE A 262 8.96 -4.89 5.17
N LEU A 263 10.01 -4.49 5.91
CA LEU A 263 10.86 -5.42 6.63
C LEU A 263 10.11 -6.23 7.69
N ILE A 264 9.08 -5.64 8.31
CA ILE A 264 8.22 -6.34 9.28
C ILE A 264 7.28 -7.33 8.59
N VAL A 265 6.71 -6.93 7.44
CA VAL A 265 5.58 -7.63 6.81
C VAL A 265 6.04 -8.61 5.71
N GLN A 266 7.30 -8.52 5.20
CA GLN A 266 7.80 -9.31 4.07
C GLN A 266 7.55 -10.83 4.20
N LYS A 267 7.67 -11.39 5.40
CA LYS A 267 7.41 -12.82 5.65
C LYS A 267 5.97 -13.23 5.36
N TYR A 268 5.01 -12.38 5.71
CA TYR A 268 3.59 -12.65 5.47
C TYR A 268 3.21 -12.49 3.99
N PHE A 269 3.95 -11.66 3.26
CA PHE A 269 3.77 -11.45 1.84
C PHE A 269 4.21 -12.67 1.03
N ILE A 270 5.33 -13.27 1.39
CA ILE A 270 5.87 -14.47 0.73
C ILE A 270 4.91 -15.65 0.95
N ASP A 271 4.45 -15.88 2.18
CA ASP A 271 3.54 -16.96 2.52
C ASP A 271 2.18 -16.83 1.82
N GLY A 272 1.65 -15.60 1.70
CA GLY A 272 0.38 -15.31 1.03
C GLY A 272 0.42 -15.52 -0.49
N LEU A 273 1.50 -15.12 -1.16
CA LEU A 273 1.67 -15.29 -2.60
C LEU A 273 1.97 -16.74 -3.00
N VAL A 274 2.80 -17.43 -2.21
CA VAL A 274 3.17 -18.83 -2.49
C VAL A 274 1.98 -19.77 -2.29
N SER A 275 1.14 -19.54 -1.28
CA SER A 275 -0.06 -20.35 -1.05
C SER A 275 -1.11 -20.20 -2.16
N GLY A 276 -1.13 -19.09 -2.89
CA GLY A 276 -1.95 -18.85 -4.07
C GLY A 276 -1.40 -19.44 -5.37
N ALA A 277 -0.07 -19.59 -5.48
CA ALA A 277 0.61 -20.00 -6.71
C ALA A 277 0.88 -21.51 -6.82
N VAL A 278 0.86 -22.27 -5.71
CA VAL A 278 1.25 -23.70 -5.67
C VAL A 278 0.09 -24.68 -5.96
N LYS A 279 -1.10 -24.19 -6.32
CA LYS A 279 -2.24 -25.02 -6.73
C LYS A 279 -2.52 -24.91 -8.24
N GLY A 280 -1.47 -24.92 -9.06
CA GLY A 280 -1.53 -25.14 -10.49
C GLY A 280 -0.91 -26.48 -10.85
#